data_a15a67d714536dc5a1602e2dc4c0f42e
#
_entry.id   a15a67d714536dc5a1602e2dc4c0f42e
#
_cell.length_a   1.000
_cell.length_b   1.000
_cell.length_c   1.000
_cell.angle_alpha   90.00
_cell.angle_beta   90.00
_cell.angle_gamma   90.00
#
_symmetry.space_group_name_H-M   'P 1'
#
loop_
_entity.id
_entity.type
_entity.pdbx_description
1 polymer ?
#
loop_
_entity_poly.entity_id
_entity_poly.type
_entity_poly.pdbx_seq_one_letter_code
_entity_poly.pdbx_strand_id
1 'polypeptide(L)'
;MYNTEGSGELPYIKRIIHLMGATIAISLADSEDPSLLDAVEERLNTYNMRFSANDARSELIQVNLQAGLAPVTVHPELFELIQLGRTHSLAPGSHLNIAIGPLVQTWRIGFKDARVPSPEEIQAALALTDPSNILMDEDKLAVQLALPGMKLDLGALAKGYIADRLKDFLLAQGVQSALIDLGGNILTIGQNQDRQQAWQIGIQNPLAARGQHLMVLPIVDQSVVTSGIYERTLSRGGQTYHHILDRQTGYPMTSPIASLTIIAQHSVDCEIWTTRLFGDMPADILAQVEAQTGLEAVLVTQDQHIYHTSGLKRD
;
A
#
# COMPACT_ATOMS: atom_id res chain seq x y z
N MET A 1 18.24 4.79 -3.19
CA MET A 1 19.12 5.46 -2.22
C MET A 1 18.96 6.95 -2.44
N TYR A 2 18.29 7.64 -1.53
CA TYR A 2 18.20 9.09 -1.62
C TYR A 2 19.59 9.64 -1.32
N ASN A 3 20.12 10.48 -2.21
CA ASN A 3 21.42 11.12 -1.99
C ASN A 3 21.24 12.15 -0.87
N THR A 4 21.79 11.89 0.33
CA THR A 4 21.54 12.64 1.56
C THR A 4 22.66 13.65 1.89
N GLU A 5 23.48 14.03 0.91
CA GLU A 5 24.46 15.09 1.11
C GLU A 5 23.82 16.43 0.71
N GLY A 6 23.16 17.08 1.68
CA GLY A 6 22.70 18.46 1.57
C GLY A 6 23.86 19.43 1.78
N SER A 7 23.95 20.44 0.94
CA SER A 7 24.88 21.56 1.04
C SER A 7 24.16 22.88 1.31
N GLY A 8 23.00 22.85 1.97
CA GLY A 8 22.17 24.03 2.21
C GLY A 8 21.94 24.31 3.69
N GLU A 9 21.82 25.58 4.03
CA GLU A 9 21.61 26.12 5.39
C GLU A 9 20.18 25.93 5.94
N LEU A 10 19.34 25.09 5.28
CA LEU A 10 17.97 24.88 5.72
C LEU A 10 17.86 23.71 6.71
N PRO A 11 16.99 23.82 7.72
CA PRO A 11 16.80 22.79 8.72
C PRO A 11 16.31 21.49 8.08
N TYR A 12 17.00 20.38 8.36
CA TYR A 12 16.67 19.05 7.86
C TYR A 12 16.81 18.01 8.95
N ILE A 13 15.73 17.34 9.26
CA ILE A 13 15.75 16.20 10.18
C ILE A 13 15.15 14.96 9.52
N LYS A 14 15.67 13.78 9.91
CA LYS A 14 15.22 12.48 9.40
C LYS A 14 15.16 11.45 10.49
N ARG A 15 14.14 10.59 10.43
CA ARG A 15 14.01 9.41 11.29
C ARG A 15 13.77 8.16 10.45
N ILE A 16 14.41 7.05 10.85
CA ILE A 16 14.18 5.72 10.30
C ILE A 16 13.54 4.87 11.39
N ILE A 17 12.41 4.22 11.06
CA ILE A 17 11.59 3.41 11.96
C ILE A 17 11.37 2.06 11.31
N HIS A 18 11.45 0.96 12.09
CA HIS A 18 11.10 -0.39 11.61
C HIS A 18 9.75 -0.78 12.19
N LEU A 19 8.71 -0.72 11.37
CA LEU A 19 7.34 -0.99 11.79
C LEU A 19 6.51 -1.55 10.62
N MET A 20 5.43 -2.26 10.90
CA MET A 20 4.51 -2.84 9.89
C MET A 20 5.23 -3.69 8.83
N GLY A 21 6.32 -4.35 9.21
CA GLY A 21 7.14 -5.17 8.30
C GLY A 21 7.90 -4.39 7.23
N ALA A 22 8.10 -3.09 7.44
CA ALA A 22 8.78 -2.19 6.51
C ALA A 22 9.84 -1.33 7.22
N THR A 23 10.79 -0.79 6.45
CA THR A 23 11.63 0.32 6.87
C THR A 23 10.94 1.61 6.45
N ILE A 24 10.56 2.41 7.43
CA ILE A 24 9.89 3.69 7.26
C ILE A 24 10.94 4.79 7.39
N ALA A 25 10.91 5.78 6.50
CA ALA A 25 11.77 6.96 6.57
C ALA A 25 10.92 8.24 6.47
N ILE A 26 11.04 9.09 7.47
CA ILE A 26 10.39 10.41 7.51
C ILE A 26 11.47 11.47 7.46
N SER A 27 11.37 12.38 6.50
CA SER A 27 12.30 13.49 6.33
C SER A 27 11.52 14.81 6.31
N LEU A 28 11.89 15.76 7.18
CA LEU A 28 11.36 17.12 7.20
C LEU A 28 12.49 18.06 6.75
N ALA A 29 12.26 18.82 5.68
CA ALA A 29 13.28 19.66 5.05
C ALA A 29 13.07 21.16 5.35
N ASP A 30 12.27 21.48 6.35
CA ASP A 30 11.96 22.81 6.84
C ASP A 30 11.81 22.88 8.37
N SER A 31 12.29 21.85 9.08
CA SER A 31 12.17 21.78 10.54
C SER A 31 13.42 21.19 11.18
N GLU A 32 13.78 21.73 12.34
CA GLU A 32 14.81 21.18 13.26
C GLU A 32 14.18 20.58 14.53
N ASP A 33 12.84 20.59 14.65
CA ASP A 33 12.15 20.13 15.85
C ASP A 33 11.99 18.59 15.86
N PRO A 34 12.78 17.87 16.66
CA PRO A 34 12.69 16.40 16.74
C PRO A 34 11.37 15.91 17.33
N SER A 35 10.65 16.75 18.09
CA SER A 35 9.37 16.37 18.70
C SER A 35 8.29 16.07 17.66
N LEU A 36 8.37 16.64 16.47
CA LEU A 36 7.51 16.31 15.34
C LEU A 36 7.70 14.86 14.89
N LEU A 37 8.95 14.39 14.85
CA LEU A 37 9.26 13.00 14.51
C LEU A 37 8.85 12.03 15.62
N ASP A 38 8.92 12.44 16.90
CA ASP A 38 8.39 11.66 18.02
C ASP A 38 6.88 11.50 17.90
N ALA A 39 6.16 12.57 17.59
CA ALA A 39 4.71 12.55 17.39
C ALA A 39 4.29 11.72 16.15
N VAL A 40 5.09 11.71 15.08
CA VAL A 40 4.87 10.84 13.91
C VAL A 40 5.04 9.37 14.29
N GLU A 41 6.08 9.03 15.05
CA GLU A 41 6.33 7.65 15.49
C GLU A 41 5.22 7.13 16.41
N GLU A 42 4.72 7.96 17.31
CA GLU A 42 3.56 7.63 18.16
C GLU A 42 2.31 7.32 17.32
N ARG A 43 2.03 8.15 16.30
CA ARG A 43 0.92 7.91 15.36
C ARG A 43 1.09 6.62 14.58
N LEU A 44 2.29 6.36 14.06
CA LEU A 44 2.60 5.11 13.37
C LEU A 44 2.34 3.89 14.24
N ASN A 45 2.73 3.93 15.52
CA ASN A 45 2.44 2.87 16.48
C ASN A 45 0.93 2.72 16.72
N THR A 46 0.19 3.83 16.84
CA THR A 46 -1.27 3.83 16.96
C THR A 46 -1.93 3.17 15.75
N TYR A 47 -1.52 3.52 14.54
CA TYR A 47 -2.04 2.93 13.31
C TYR A 47 -1.67 1.45 13.16
N ASN A 48 -0.47 1.06 13.58
CA ASN A 48 -0.11 -0.36 13.61
C ASN A 48 -1.05 -1.16 14.53
N MET A 49 -1.36 -0.63 15.71
CA MET A 49 -2.32 -1.26 16.64
C MET A 49 -3.76 -1.23 16.13
N ARG A 50 -4.10 -0.33 15.22
CA ARG A 50 -5.44 -0.24 14.63
C ARG A 50 -5.61 -1.12 13.40
N PHE A 51 -4.63 -1.15 12.49
CA PHE A 51 -4.79 -1.72 11.14
C PHE A 51 -4.07 -3.05 10.92
N SER A 52 -3.25 -3.53 11.86
CA SER A 52 -2.47 -4.75 11.66
C SER A 52 -3.35 -6.00 11.59
N ALA A 53 -3.19 -6.78 10.51
CA ALA A 53 -3.78 -8.12 10.40
C ALA A 53 -2.93 -9.21 11.09
N ASN A 54 -1.80 -8.86 11.72
CA ASN A 54 -0.81 -9.80 12.25
C ASN A 54 -0.45 -9.57 13.73
N ASP A 55 -0.85 -8.45 14.36
CA ASP A 55 -0.69 -8.23 15.80
C ASP A 55 -1.99 -8.63 16.51
N ALA A 56 -1.93 -9.64 17.38
CA ALA A 56 -3.10 -10.17 18.09
C ALA A 56 -3.83 -9.12 18.96
N ARG A 57 -3.17 -8.02 19.29
CA ARG A 57 -3.74 -6.91 20.08
C ARG A 57 -4.41 -5.85 19.23
N SER A 58 -4.27 -5.90 17.90
CA SER A 58 -4.80 -4.87 17.00
C SER A 58 -6.33 -4.88 16.96
N GLU A 59 -6.89 -3.73 16.66
CA GLU A 59 -8.33 -3.56 16.54
C GLU A 59 -8.90 -4.38 15.35
N LEU A 60 -8.20 -4.41 14.20
CA LEU A 60 -8.57 -5.21 13.05
C LEU A 60 -8.65 -6.72 13.37
N ILE A 61 -7.74 -7.24 14.21
CA ILE A 61 -7.78 -8.63 14.64
C ILE A 61 -9.03 -8.91 15.49
N GLN A 62 -9.54 -7.94 16.28
CA GLN A 62 -10.78 -8.14 17.02
C GLN A 62 -11.97 -8.33 16.07
N VAL A 63 -12.02 -7.58 14.95
CA VAL A 63 -13.02 -7.81 13.89
C VAL A 63 -12.89 -9.22 13.32
N ASN A 64 -11.67 -9.65 13.00
CA ASN A 64 -11.40 -10.98 12.46
C ASN A 64 -11.76 -12.12 13.44
N LEU A 65 -11.53 -11.94 14.72
CA LEU A 65 -11.88 -12.95 15.76
C LEU A 65 -13.38 -13.09 15.97
N GLN A 66 -14.17 -12.06 15.67
CA GLN A 66 -15.63 -12.08 15.79
C GLN A 66 -16.34 -12.52 14.50
N ALA A 67 -15.61 -12.96 13.49
CA ALA A 67 -16.16 -13.43 12.22
C ALA A 67 -17.18 -14.55 12.43
N GLY A 68 -18.40 -14.38 11.91
CA GLY A 68 -19.53 -15.28 12.07
C GLY A 68 -20.19 -15.27 13.45
N LEU A 69 -19.76 -14.40 14.36
CA LEU A 69 -20.30 -14.33 15.73
C LEU A 69 -21.10 -13.05 15.99
N ALA A 70 -20.44 -11.89 15.95
CA ALA A 70 -21.06 -10.62 16.31
C ALA A 70 -20.40 -9.45 15.57
N PRO A 71 -21.12 -8.29 15.40
CA PRO A 71 -20.52 -7.05 14.95
C PRO A 71 -19.56 -6.49 16.01
N VAL A 72 -18.52 -5.81 15.55
CA VAL A 72 -17.52 -5.12 16.38
C VAL A 72 -17.60 -3.62 16.09
N THR A 73 -17.83 -2.80 17.09
CA THR A 73 -17.69 -1.34 16.98
C THR A 73 -16.20 -1.00 16.93
N VAL A 74 -15.80 -0.20 15.96
CA VAL A 74 -14.41 0.12 15.68
C VAL A 74 -14.19 1.65 15.68
N HIS A 75 -12.92 2.03 15.78
CA HIS A 75 -12.55 3.44 15.64
C HIS A 75 -12.94 3.98 14.26
N PRO A 76 -13.38 5.26 14.15
CA PRO A 76 -13.82 5.85 12.88
C PRO A 76 -12.84 5.66 11.73
N GLU A 77 -11.54 5.80 11.96
CA GLU A 77 -10.53 5.61 10.91
C GLU A 77 -10.42 4.16 10.43
N LEU A 78 -10.63 3.16 11.31
CA LEU A 78 -10.67 1.77 10.87
C LEU A 78 -11.95 1.49 10.10
N PHE A 79 -13.08 2.05 10.54
CA PHE A 79 -14.36 1.95 9.83
C PHE A 79 -14.24 2.55 8.41
N GLU A 80 -13.72 3.78 8.31
CA GLU A 80 -13.49 4.48 7.03
C GLU A 80 -12.62 3.64 6.08
N LEU A 81 -11.49 3.11 6.57
CA LEU A 81 -10.58 2.32 5.74
C LEU A 81 -11.21 1.00 5.28
N ILE A 82 -12.00 0.34 6.14
CA ILE A 82 -12.75 -0.87 5.77
C ILE A 82 -13.83 -0.52 4.75
N GLN A 83 -14.58 0.57 4.92
CA GLN A 83 -15.60 1.04 3.99
C GLN A 83 -15.01 1.33 2.61
N LEU A 84 -13.90 2.07 2.56
CA LEU A 84 -13.17 2.35 1.34
C LEU A 84 -12.69 1.06 0.66
N GLY A 85 -12.03 0.19 1.41
CA GLY A 85 -11.54 -1.09 0.91
C GLY A 85 -12.67 -2.01 0.41
N ARG A 86 -13.80 -2.08 1.12
CA ARG A 86 -14.98 -2.84 0.69
C ARG A 86 -15.56 -2.29 -0.61
N THR A 87 -15.71 -0.98 -0.72
CA THR A 87 -16.22 -0.31 -1.93
C THR A 87 -15.38 -0.70 -3.14
N HIS A 88 -14.06 -0.60 -3.03
CA HIS A 88 -13.15 -0.96 -4.13
C HIS A 88 -13.02 -2.47 -4.35
N SER A 89 -13.25 -3.30 -3.33
CA SER A 89 -13.30 -4.77 -3.49
C SER A 89 -14.54 -5.23 -4.26
N LEU A 90 -15.64 -4.51 -4.14
CA LEU A 90 -16.90 -4.80 -4.84
C LEU A 90 -16.99 -4.14 -6.23
N ALA A 91 -16.07 -3.25 -6.55
CA ALA A 91 -16.08 -2.55 -7.84
C ALA A 91 -15.87 -3.55 -9.01
N PRO A 92 -16.61 -3.40 -10.12
CA PRO A 92 -16.47 -4.27 -11.28
C PRO A 92 -15.01 -4.30 -11.79
N GLY A 93 -14.52 -5.47 -12.16
CA GLY A 93 -13.16 -5.66 -12.68
C GLY A 93 -12.03 -5.47 -11.66
N SER A 94 -12.33 -5.20 -10.40
CA SER A 94 -11.29 -4.97 -9.38
C SER A 94 -10.58 -6.26 -8.98
N HIS A 95 -9.25 -6.24 -8.96
CA HIS A 95 -8.45 -7.30 -8.36
C HIS A 95 -8.20 -7.08 -6.85
N LEU A 96 -8.48 -5.88 -6.33
CA LEU A 96 -8.43 -5.61 -4.91
C LEU A 96 -9.50 -6.38 -4.15
N ASN A 97 -9.14 -6.96 -3.01
CA ASN A 97 -10.07 -7.63 -2.12
C ASN A 97 -9.57 -7.57 -0.66
N ILE A 98 -10.23 -6.78 0.18
CA ILE A 98 -9.86 -6.71 1.60
C ILE A 98 -10.30 -7.92 2.44
N ALA A 99 -11.19 -8.77 1.93
CA ALA A 99 -11.57 -10.05 2.57
C ALA A 99 -10.57 -11.18 2.27
N ILE A 100 -9.43 -10.88 1.62
CA ILE A 100 -8.43 -11.87 1.16
C ILE A 100 -7.63 -12.50 2.32
N GLY A 101 -7.83 -12.05 3.54
CA GLY A 101 -7.09 -12.49 4.73
C GLY A 101 -6.96 -14.01 4.90
N PRO A 102 -8.00 -14.84 4.66
CA PRO A 102 -7.87 -16.30 4.71
C PRO A 102 -6.79 -16.84 3.77
N LEU A 103 -6.73 -16.36 2.52
CA LEU A 103 -5.69 -16.75 1.55
C LEU A 103 -4.31 -16.29 1.98
N VAL A 104 -4.16 -15.02 2.41
CA VAL A 104 -2.89 -14.50 2.92
C VAL A 104 -2.36 -15.36 4.06
N GLN A 105 -3.22 -15.74 5.01
CA GLN A 105 -2.84 -16.60 6.13
C GLN A 105 -2.55 -18.06 5.72
N THR A 106 -3.10 -18.54 4.62
CA THR A 106 -2.86 -19.87 4.10
C THR A 106 -1.52 -19.98 3.38
N TRP A 107 -1.16 -18.98 2.57
CA TRP A 107 0.11 -18.90 1.84
C TRP A 107 1.28 -18.40 2.69
N ARG A 108 1.07 -17.38 3.50
CA ARG A 108 2.07 -16.72 4.35
C ARG A 108 3.30 -16.21 3.58
N ILE A 109 3.17 -15.86 2.29
CA ILE A 109 4.27 -15.34 1.47
C ILE A 109 4.80 -14.04 2.09
N GLY A 110 6.13 -13.95 2.28
CA GLY A 110 6.79 -12.85 2.98
C GLY A 110 6.95 -13.04 4.48
N PHE A 111 6.45 -14.14 5.06
CA PHE A 111 6.67 -14.52 6.46
C PHE A 111 7.63 -15.71 6.56
N LYS A 112 8.18 -15.95 7.76
CA LYS A 112 9.16 -17.02 8.00
C LYS A 112 8.58 -18.43 7.78
N ASP A 113 7.28 -18.58 7.94
CA ASP A 113 6.51 -19.81 7.79
C ASP A 113 5.76 -19.89 6.46
N ALA A 114 6.25 -19.17 5.42
CA ALA A 114 5.72 -19.22 4.08
C ALA A 114 5.74 -20.65 3.52
N ARG A 115 4.64 -21.05 2.88
CA ARG A 115 4.48 -22.40 2.32
C ARG A 115 3.64 -22.39 1.04
N VAL A 116 3.71 -23.45 0.28
CA VAL A 116 2.77 -23.73 -0.81
C VAL A 116 1.64 -24.59 -0.22
N PRO A 117 0.40 -24.07 -0.14
CA PRO A 117 -0.73 -24.83 0.39
C PRO A 117 -1.22 -25.91 -0.58
N SER A 118 -2.01 -26.88 -0.09
CA SER A 118 -2.71 -27.82 -0.96
C SER A 118 -3.86 -27.11 -1.72
N PRO A 119 -4.28 -27.68 -2.87
CA PRO A 119 -5.46 -27.15 -3.59
C PRO A 119 -6.71 -27.08 -2.71
N GLU A 120 -6.92 -28.05 -1.83
CA GLU A 120 -8.07 -28.10 -0.93
C GLU A 120 -8.03 -26.98 0.12
N GLU A 121 -6.85 -26.69 0.67
CA GLU A 121 -6.65 -25.57 1.60
C GLU A 121 -6.92 -24.22 0.91
N ILE A 122 -6.46 -24.07 -0.35
CA ILE A 122 -6.71 -22.86 -1.14
C ILE A 122 -8.20 -22.68 -1.40
N GLN A 123 -8.90 -23.73 -1.83
CA GLN A 123 -10.34 -23.67 -2.08
C GLN A 123 -11.14 -23.35 -0.80
N ALA A 124 -10.78 -23.96 0.33
CA ALA A 124 -11.41 -23.66 1.61
C ALA A 124 -11.20 -22.20 2.04
N ALA A 125 -9.99 -21.65 1.85
CA ALA A 125 -9.71 -20.25 2.14
C ALA A 125 -10.43 -19.29 1.17
N LEU A 126 -10.44 -19.62 -0.13
CA LEU A 126 -11.10 -18.84 -1.18
C LEU A 126 -12.60 -18.67 -0.93
N ALA A 127 -13.28 -19.70 -0.43
CA ALA A 127 -14.70 -19.65 -0.10
C ALA A 127 -15.05 -18.61 0.99
N LEU A 128 -14.05 -18.09 1.71
CA LEU A 128 -14.21 -17.12 2.79
C LEU A 128 -13.79 -15.68 2.38
N THR A 129 -13.55 -15.44 1.09
CA THR A 129 -13.01 -14.16 0.60
C THR A 129 -14.03 -13.28 -0.13
N ASP A 130 -15.31 -13.56 -0.06
CA ASP A 130 -16.33 -12.74 -0.71
C ASP A 130 -16.54 -11.43 0.09
N PRO A 131 -16.19 -10.24 -0.48
CA PRO A 131 -16.31 -8.96 0.21
C PRO A 131 -17.77 -8.51 0.42
N SER A 132 -18.76 -9.14 -0.22
CA SER A 132 -20.18 -8.87 0.04
C SER A 132 -20.61 -9.30 1.46
N ASN A 133 -19.88 -10.24 2.06
CA ASN A 133 -20.08 -10.69 3.43
C ASN A 133 -19.46 -9.79 4.50
N ILE A 134 -18.90 -8.64 4.13
CA ILE A 134 -18.50 -7.58 5.06
C ILE A 134 -19.72 -6.68 5.26
N LEU A 135 -20.36 -6.79 6.42
CA LEU A 135 -21.53 -5.99 6.78
C LEU A 135 -21.09 -4.79 7.61
N MET A 136 -21.66 -3.62 7.35
CA MET A 136 -21.28 -2.36 8.00
C MET A 136 -22.51 -1.61 8.51
N ASP A 137 -22.43 -1.10 9.72
CA ASP A 137 -23.45 -0.26 10.36
C ASP A 137 -22.81 1.11 10.64
N GLU A 138 -23.17 2.11 9.85
CA GLU A 138 -22.57 3.47 9.89
C GLU A 138 -22.95 4.20 11.18
N ASP A 139 -24.17 4.00 11.68
CA ASP A 139 -24.65 4.68 12.90
C ASP A 139 -23.88 4.21 14.14
N LYS A 140 -23.45 2.95 14.15
CA LYS A 140 -22.72 2.34 15.27
C LYS A 140 -21.21 2.23 15.03
N LEU A 141 -20.73 2.63 13.85
CA LEU A 141 -19.35 2.37 13.38
C LEU A 141 -18.97 0.90 13.59
N ALA A 142 -19.90 -0.01 13.26
CA ALA A 142 -19.70 -1.44 13.51
C ALA A 142 -19.49 -2.23 12.22
N VAL A 143 -18.56 -3.21 12.29
CA VAL A 143 -18.22 -4.12 11.21
C VAL A 143 -18.51 -5.53 11.64
N GLN A 144 -19.17 -6.31 10.77
CA GLN A 144 -19.44 -7.73 10.97
C GLN A 144 -18.99 -8.52 9.74
N LEU A 145 -18.23 -9.57 9.96
CA LEU A 145 -17.92 -10.59 8.96
C LEU A 145 -18.95 -11.70 9.08
N ALA A 146 -19.72 -11.93 8.02
CA ALA A 146 -20.90 -12.79 8.08
C ALA A 146 -20.57 -14.28 8.30
N LEU A 147 -19.40 -14.75 7.84
CA LEU A 147 -19.04 -16.16 7.89
C LEU A 147 -17.91 -16.43 8.89
N PRO A 148 -18.00 -17.52 9.69
CA PRO A 148 -16.89 -17.94 10.54
C PRO A 148 -15.62 -18.21 9.70
N GLY A 149 -14.47 -17.73 10.16
CA GLY A 149 -13.20 -17.92 9.46
C GLY A 149 -12.86 -16.86 8.43
N MET A 150 -13.78 -15.96 8.07
CA MET A 150 -13.44 -14.75 7.30
C MET A 150 -12.38 -13.92 8.03
N LYS A 151 -11.55 -13.24 7.25
CA LYS A 151 -10.55 -12.30 7.79
C LYS A 151 -10.35 -11.14 6.84
N LEU A 152 -10.30 -9.95 7.38
CA LEU A 152 -9.84 -8.76 6.66
C LEU A 152 -8.32 -8.70 6.68
N ASP A 153 -7.77 -8.25 5.56
CA ASP A 153 -6.38 -7.82 5.42
C ASP A 153 -6.36 -6.47 4.70
N LEU A 154 -5.86 -5.44 5.37
CA LEU A 154 -5.80 -4.08 4.85
C LEU A 154 -4.40 -3.71 4.32
N GLY A 155 -3.51 -4.69 4.17
CA GLY A 155 -2.12 -4.47 3.78
C GLY A 155 -1.94 -3.78 2.43
N ALA A 156 -2.95 -3.88 1.54
CA ALA A 156 -2.98 -3.21 0.25
C ALA A 156 -3.49 -1.75 0.30
N LEU A 157 -3.86 -1.23 1.47
CA LEU A 157 -4.45 0.11 1.63
C LEU A 157 -3.84 0.90 2.80
N ALA A 158 -3.50 0.20 3.88
CA ALA A 158 -3.19 0.81 5.15
C ALA A 158 -2.02 1.79 5.08
N LYS A 159 -0.97 1.49 4.30
CA LYS A 159 0.19 2.39 4.19
C LYS A 159 -0.18 3.70 3.50
N GLY A 160 -0.96 3.64 2.42
CA GLY A 160 -1.44 4.84 1.74
C GLY A 160 -2.31 5.70 2.65
N TYR A 161 -3.26 5.10 3.34
CA TYR A 161 -4.11 5.79 4.30
C TYR A 161 -3.31 6.43 5.43
N ILE A 162 -2.33 5.71 6.00
CA ILE A 162 -1.45 6.23 7.05
C ILE A 162 -0.61 7.40 6.52
N ALA A 163 -0.06 7.30 5.31
CA ALA A 163 0.72 8.38 4.71
C ALA A 163 -0.11 9.67 4.57
N ASP A 164 -1.38 9.55 4.12
CA ASP A 164 -2.30 10.68 4.02
C ASP A 164 -2.61 11.30 5.40
N ARG A 165 -2.86 10.47 6.44
CA ARG A 165 -3.08 10.97 7.81
C ARG A 165 -1.83 11.64 8.41
N LEU A 166 -0.64 11.13 8.09
CA LEU A 166 0.62 11.78 8.52
C LEU A 166 0.85 13.10 7.79
N LYS A 167 0.52 13.18 6.49
CA LYS A 167 0.53 14.45 5.73
C LYS A 167 -0.37 15.48 6.38
N ASP A 168 -1.63 15.12 6.67
CA ASP A 168 -2.59 16.02 7.32
C ASP A 168 -2.06 16.51 8.67
N PHE A 169 -1.49 15.61 9.47
CA PHE A 169 -0.88 15.98 10.74
C PHE A 169 0.28 16.96 10.57
N LEU A 170 1.23 16.66 9.70
CA LEU A 170 2.41 17.49 9.49
C LEU A 170 2.04 18.89 8.96
N LEU A 171 1.08 18.96 8.01
CA LEU A 171 0.55 20.24 7.52
C LEU A 171 -0.10 21.06 8.65
N ALA A 172 -0.86 20.40 9.55
CA ALA A 172 -1.46 21.06 10.71
C ALA A 172 -0.42 21.57 11.73
N GLN A 173 0.79 21.00 11.73
CA GLN A 173 1.94 21.48 12.52
C GLN A 173 2.77 22.57 11.79
N GLY A 174 2.35 22.98 10.58
CA GLY A 174 3.01 24.02 9.80
C GLY A 174 4.17 23.54 8.92
N VAL A 175 4.41 22.24 8.82
CA VAL A 175 5.43 21.64 7.93
C VAL A 175 5.02 21.88 6.47
N GLN A 176 5.93 22.43 5.66
CA GLN A 176 5.71 22.74 4.25
C GLN A 176 6.62 21.92 3.30
N SER A 177 7.58 21.18 3.86
CA SER A 177 8.52 20.37 3.08
C SER A 177 8.83 19.07 3.79
N ALA A 178 8.27 17.96 3.29
CA ALA A 178 8.52 16.63 3.85
C ALA A 178 8.47 15.53 2.80
N LEU A 179 9.18 14.43 3.11
CA LEU A 179 9.09 13.16 2.40
C LEU A 179 8.76 12.06 3.41
N ILE A 180 7.64 11.39 3.16
CA ILE A 180 7.15 10.24 3.93
C ILE A 180 7.36 9.00 3.07
N ASP A 181 8.21 8.06 3.50
CA ASP A 181 8.44 6.77 2.85
C ASP A 181 8.03 5.64 3.81
N LEU A 182 6.91 5.01 3.53
CA LEU A 182 6.39 3.85 4.29
C LEU A 182 6.78 2.53 3.61
N GLY A 183 8.09 2.36 3.35
CA GLY A 183 8.62 1.15 2.74
C GLY A 183 8.30 1.01 1.25
N GLY A 184 8.51 2.10 0.50
CA GLY A 184 8.26 2.20 -0.94
C GLY A 184 6.90 2.80 -1.30
N ASN A 185 6.03 3.04 -0.32
CA ASN A 185 4.91 3.95 -0.47
C ASN A 185 5.41 5.36 -0.11
N ILE A 186 5.54 6.22 -1.10
CA ILE A 186 6.16 7.55 -0.96
C ILE A 186 5.09 8.62 -1.09
N LEU A 187 5.08 9.59 -0.16
CA LEU A 187 4.26 10.78 -0.21
C LEU A 187 5.15 12.01 0.03
N THR A 188 4.94 13.08 -0.73
CA THR A 188 5.67 14.34 -0.56
C THR A 188 4.75 15.46 -0.09
N ILE A 189 5.30 16.36 0.71
CA ILE A 189 4.72 17.66 1.06
C ILE A 189 5.62 18.74 0.46
N GLY A 190 5.04 19.61 -0.36
CA GLY A 190 5.76 20.67 -1.03
C GLY A 190 6.96 20.23 -1.85
N GLN A 191 7.85 21.17 -2.11
CA GLN A 191 9.15 20.93 -2.73
C GLN A 191 10.19 20.55 -1.69
N ASN A 192 11.27 19.91 -2.12
CA ASN A 192 12.45 19.70 -1.29
C ASN A 192 13.14 21.07 -1.10
N GLN A 193 12.89 21.71 0.04
CA GLN A 193 13.43 23.05 0.33
C GLN A 193 14.95 23.04 0.51
N ASP A 194 15.55 21.96 1.01
CA ASP A 194 17.00 21.80 1.13
C ASP A 194 17.69 21.90 -0.25
N ARG A 195 17.04 21.40 -1.30
CA ARG A 195 17.57 21.41 -2.68
C ARG A 195 16.93 22.43 -3.61
N GLN A 196 15.95 23.19 -3.14
CA GLN A 196 15.20 24.18 -3.91
C GLN A 196 14.60 23.61 -5.22
N GLN A 197 14.11 22.36 -5.18
CA GLN A 197 13.54 21.67 -6.35
C GLN A 197 12.48 20.64 -5.92
N ALA A 198 11.76 20.07 -6.89
CA ALA A 198 10.86 18.95 -6.67
C ALA A 198 11.60 17.74 -6.04
N TRP A 199 10.91 16.94 -5.25
CA TRP A 199 11.43 15.69 -4.73
C TRP A 199 11.73 14.73 -5.89
N GLN A 200 12.95 14.20 -5.96
CA GLN A 200 13.38 13.30 -7.02
C GLN A 200 13.09 11.85 -6.60
N ILE A 201 12.02 11.27 -7.13
CA ILE A 201 11.55 9.93 -6.75
C ILE A 201 11.93 8.92 -7.84
N GLY A 202 12.77 7.96 -7.47
CA GLY A 202 13.21 6.90 -8.36
C GLY A 202 12.19 5.76 -8.47
N ILE A 203 11.79 5.42 -9.69
CA ILE A 203 10.99 4.22 -9.97
C ILE A 203 11.94 3.02 -10.06
N GLN A 204 11.77 2.07 -9.14
CA GLN A 204 12.63 0.87 -9.06
C GLN A 204 12.56 0.04 -10.35
N ASN A 205 13.73 -0.39 -10.83
CA ASN A 205 13.77 -1.40 -11.88
C ASN A 205 13.41 -2.78 -11.28
N PRO A 206 12.29 -3.41 -11.69
CA PRO A 206 11.85 -4.69 -11.13
C PRO A 206 12.83 -5.86 -11.39
N LEU A 207 13.73 -5.72 -12.35
CA LEU A 207 14.66 -6.75 -12.81
C LEU A 207 16.10 -6.49 -12.35
N ALA A 208 16.31 -5.44 -11.56
CA ALA A 208 17.62 -5.05 -11.08
C ALA A 208 17.68 -5.05 -9.55
N ALA A 209 18.88 -4.94 -9.01
CA ALA A 209 19.09 -4.80 -7.58
C ALA A 209 18.37 -3.56 -7.03
N ARG A 210 17.93 -3.64 -5.76
CA ARG A 210 17.27 -2.53 -5.10
C ARG A 210 18.14 -1.27 -5.14
N GLY A 211 17.53 -0.14 -5.48
CA GLY A 211 18.18 1.16 -5.65
C GLY A 211 18.66 1.43 -7.11
N GLN A 212 18.42 0.52 -8.04
CA GLN A 212 18.62 0.80 -9.47
C GLN A 212 17.28 1.23 -10.08
N HIS A 213 17.22 2.49 -10.52
CA HIS A 213 15.99 3.10 -11.01
C HIS A 213 15.90 3.05 -12.54
N LEU A 214 14.70 2.84 -13.06
CA LEU A 214 14.38 2.95 -14.49
C LEU A 214 14.29 4.42 -14.91
N MET A 215 13.73 5.23 -14.04
CA MET A 215 13.54 6.67 -14.25
C MET A 215 13.45 7.35 -12.89
N VAL A 216 13.61 8.69 -12.91
CA VAL A 216 13.41 9.55 -11.74
C VAL A 216 12.33 10.56 -12.10
N LEU A 217 11.33 10.71 -11.22
CA LEU A 217 10.23 11.63 -11.41
C LEU A 217 10.33 12.81 -10.44
N PRO A 218 10.17 14.06 -10.92
CA PRO A 218 10.04 15.22 -10.06
C PRO A 218 8.62 15.26 -9.46
N ILE A 219 8.52 15.12 -8.14
CA ILE A 219 7.24 15.00 -7.42
C ILE A 219 7.08 16.16 -6.44
N VAL A 220 5.88 16.75 -6.40
CA VAL A 220 5.49 17.83 -5.47
C VAL A 220 4.04 17.57 -5.03
N ASP A 221 3.78 17.51 -3.73
CA ASP A 221 2.45 17.31 -3.14
C ASP A 221 1.70 16.07 -3.62
N GLN A 222 2.42 15.07 -4.10
CA GLN A 222 1.86 13.83 -4.63
C GLN A 222 2.47 12.60 -3.95
N SER A 223 1.79 11.50 -4.11
CA SER A 223 2.24 10.17 -3.72
C SER A 223 2.68 9.35 -4.93
N VAL A 224 3.64 8.47 -4.72
CA VAL A 224 4.15 7.49 -5.70
C VAL A 224 4.18 6.13 -5.01
N VAL A 225 3.38 5.20 -5.50
CA VAL A 225 3.29 3.85 -4.93
C VAL A 225 3.48 2.81 -6.02
N THR A 226 4.30 1.81 -5.73
CA THR A 226 4.59 0.71 -6.65
C THR A 226 4.18 -0.62 -6.04
N SER A 227 3.35 -1.37 -6.76
CA SER A 227 3.14 -2.80 -6.53
C SER A 227 4.00 -3.60 -7.50
N GLY A 228 4.70 -4.64 -7.00
CA GLY A 228 5.60 -5.46 -7.82
C GLY A 228 5.70 -6.89 -7.34
N ILE A 229 5.85 -7.83 -8.30
CA ILE A 229 5.94 -9.27 -8.01
C ILE A 229 7.25 -9.68 -7.32
N TYR A 230 8.25 -8.82 -7.30
CA TYR A 230 9.58 -9.07 -6.74
C TYR A 230 9.72 -8.69 -5.26
N GLU A 231 8.73 -7.99 -4.67
CA GLU A 231 8.84 -7.45 -3.31
C GLU A 231 8.82 -8.54 -2.23
N ARG A 232 7.89 -9.49 -2.35
CA ARG A 232 7.80 -10.64 -1.43
C ARG A 232 7.54 -11.89 -2.23
N THR A 233 8.44 -12.86 -2.11
CA THR A 233 8.39 -14.11 -2.88
C THR A 233 8.65 -15.33 -2.01
N LEU A 234 8.16 -16.47 -2.47
CA LEU A 234 8.42 -17.80 -1.96
C LEU A 234 8.93 -18.68 -3.11
N SER A 235 10.15 -19.18 -3.03
CA SER A 235 10.70 -20.14 -4.01
C SER A 235 10.61 -21.56 -3.45
N ARG A 236 9.91 -22.46 -4.15
CA ARG A 236 9.74 -23.85 -3.76
C ARG A 236 9.64 -24.75 -4.99
N GLY A 237 10.39 -25.86 -5.01
CA GLY A 237 10.33 -26.81 -6.11
C GLY A 237 10.67 -26.25 -7.50
N GLY A 238 11.54 -25.25 -7.58
CA GLY A 238 11.91 -24.58 -8.83
C GLY A 238 10.90 -23.54 -9.34
N GLN A 239 9.80 -23.31 -8.61
CA GLN A 239 8.80 -22.30 -8.91
C GLN A 239 8.86 -21.17 -7.89
N THR A 240 8.63 -19.92 -8.35
CA THR A 240 8.54 -18.74 -7.51
C THR A 240 7.12 -18.23 -7.47
N TYR A 241 6.63 -18.00 -6.26
CA TYR A 241 5.30 -17.49 -5.94
C TYR A 241 5.45 -16.11 -5.32
N HIS A 242 4.71 -15.10 -5.81
CA HIS A 242 4.69 -13.76 -5.21
C HIS A 242 3.43 -13.54 -4.37
N HIS A 243 3.44 -12.52 -3.54
CA HIS A 243 2.40 -12.23 -2.54
C HIS A 243 1.11 -11.61 -3.10
N ILE A 244 1.08 -11.19 -4.36
CA ILE A 244 -0.12 -10.64 -4.99
C ILE A 244 -0.98 -11.82 -5.42
N LEU A 245 -2.08 -12.06 -4.68
CA LEU A 245 -2.95 -13.21 -4.89
C LEU A 245 -4.13 -12.84 -5.77
N ASP A 246 -4.46 -13.75 -6.68
CA ASP A 246 -5.67 -13.67 -7.49
C ASP A 246 -6.90 -14.07 -6.65
N ARG A 247 -7.84 -13.14 -6.51
CA ARG A 247 -9.08 -13.30 -5.75
C ARG A 247 -10.05 -14.34 -6.33
N GLN A 248 -9.85 -14.79 -7.56
CA GLN A 248 -10.71 -15.77 -8.23
C GLN A 248 -10.15 -17.19 -8.08
N THR A 249 -8.84 -17.33 -8.19
CA THR A 249 -8.18 -18.65 -8.15
C THR A 249 -7.59 -18.99 -6.79
N GLY A 250 -7.27 -17.98 -5.98
CA GLY A 250 -6.56 -18.12 -4.70
C GLY A 250 -5.06 -18.40 -4.82
N TYR A 251 -4.52 -18.44 -6.03
CA TYR A 251 -3.10 -18.56 -6.32
C TYR A 251 -2.44 -17.18 -6.54
N PRO A 252 -1.10 -17.08 -6.52
CA PRO A 252 -0.42 -15.89 -7.01
C PRO A 252 -0.89 -15.52 -8.42
N MET A 253 -1.15 -14.24 -8.63
CA MET A 253 -1.74 -13.74 -9.86
C MET A 253 -0.83 -13.97 -11.06
N THR A 254 -1.39 -14.45 -12.16
CA THR A 254 -0.68 -14.53 -13.43
C THR A 254 -0.95 -13.24 -14.21
N SER A 255 0.07 -12.42 -14.41
CA SER A 255 -0.03 -11.13 -15.08
C SER A 255 1.22 -10.90 -15.95
N PRO A 256 1.13 -10.23 -17.09
CA PRO A 256 2.31 -9.79 -17.83
C PRO A 256 3.09 -8.69 -17.09
N ILE A 257 2.51 -8.09 -16.05
CA ILE A 257 3.07 -6.96 -15.31
C ILE A 257 4.11 -7.43 -14.29
N ALA A 258 5.30 -6.85 -14.31
CA ALA A 258 6.32 -7.01 -13.27
C ALA A 258 6.13 -5.98 -12.15
N SER A 259 5.81 -4.72 -12.51
CA SER A 259 5.46 -3.66 -11.56
C SER A 259 4.48 -2.67 -12.15
N LEU A 260 3.64 -2.12 -11.29
CA LEU A 260 2.73 -1.02 -11.57
C LEU A 260 2.93 0.07 -10.52
N THR A 261 3.31 1.26 -10.99
CA THR A 261 3.44 2.47 -10.17
C THR A 261 2.27 3.39 -10.48
N ILE A 262 1.60 3.88 -9.46
CA ILE A 262 0.57 4.93 -9.56
C ILE A 262 1.08 6.19 -8.87
N ILE A 263 0.81 7.34 -9.50
CA ILE A 263 1.08 8.67 -8.96
C ILE A 263 -0.27 9.37 -8.78
N ALA A 264 -0.54 9.92 -7.60
CA ALA A 264 -1.77 10.61 -7.27
C ALA A 264 -1.57 11.62 -6.14
N GLN A 265 -2.55 12.48 -5.89
CA GLN A 265 -2.54 13.43 -4.79
C GLN A 265 -2.66 12.74 -3.42
N HIS A 266 -3.48 11.67 -3.34
CA HIS A 266 -3.68 10.88 -2.13
C HIS A 266 -2.96 9.53 -2.25
N SER A 267 -2.25 9.16 -1.21
CA SER A 267 -1.47 7.93 -1.18
C SER A 267 -2.35 6.68 -1.14
N VAL A 268 -3.51 6.77 -0.49
CA VAL A 268 -4.47 5.67 -0.47
C VAL A 268 -5.01 5.35 -1.87
N ASP A 269 -5.20 6.36 -2.73
CA ASP A 269 -5.61 6.15 -4.12
C ASP A 269 -4.55 5.38 -4.91
N CYS A 270 -3.27 5.71 -4.70
CA CYS A 270 -2.18 4.95 -5.31
C CYS A 270 -2.22 3.47 -4.94
N GLU A 271 -2.38 3.14 -3.66
CA GLU A 271 -2.50 1.75 -3.18
C GLU A 271 -3.72 1.03 -3.78
N ILE A 272 -4.87 1.73 -3.83
CA ILE A 272 -6.11 1.21 -4.41
C ILE A 272 -5.89 0.85 -5.88
N TRP A 273 -5.40 1.80 -6.67
CA TRP A 273 -5.30 1.63 -8.10
C TRP A 273 -4.18 0.67 -8.51
N THR A 274 -3.04 0.64 -7.81
CA THR A 274 -2.02 -0.38 -8.06
C THR A 274 -2.58 -1.79 -7.83
N THR A 275 -3.39 -2.00 -6.79
CA THR A 275 -3.93 -3.33 -6.47
C THR A 275 -5.12 -3.69 -7.35
N ARG A 276 -6.01 -2.74 -7.65
CA ARG A 276 -7.19 -2.97 -8.50
C ARG A 276 -6.82 -3.42 -9.90
N LEU A 277 -5.74 -2.89 -10.47
CA LEU A 277 -5.40 -3.03 -11.87
C LEU A 277 -4.29 -4.06 -12.14
N PHE A 278 -3.63 -4.59 -11.11
CA PHE A 278 -2.41 -5.40 -11.28
C PHE A 278 -2.59 -6.65 -12.15
N GLY A 279 -3.80 -7.19 -12.24
CA GLY A 279 -4.16 -8.36 -13.05
C GLY A 279 -4.51 -8.06 -14.50
N ASP A 280 -4.72 -6.79 -14.85
CA ASP A 280 -5.19 -6.38 -16.17
C ASP A 280 -4.04 -6.34 -17.21
N MET A 281 -4.42 -6.26 -18.50
CA MET A 281 -3.45 -6.06 -19.58
C MET A 281 -2.95 -4.60 -19.61
N PRO A 282 -1.70 -4.36 -20.06
CA PRO A 282 -1.11 -3.01 -20.06
C PRO A 282 -1.97 -1.92 -20.68
N ALA A 283 -2.60 -2.21 -21.81
CA ALA A 283 -3.46 -1.25 -22.51
C ALA A 283 -4.72 -0.89 -21.70
N ASP A 284 -5.31 -1.89 -21.01
CA ASP A 284 -6.49 -1.69 -20.17
C ASP A 284 -6.15 -0.90 -18.92
N ILE A 285 -4.98 -1.15 -18.32
CA ILE A 285 -4.46 -0.39 -17.17
C ILE A 285 -4.34 1.09 -17.54
N LEU A 286 -3.64 1.39 -18.65
CA LEU A 286 -3.45 2.77 -19.09
C LEU A 286 -4.78 3.48 -19.38
N ALA A 287 -5.69 2.81 -20.09
CA ALA A 287 -7.00 3.36 -20.40
C ALA A 287 -7.83 3.65 -19.14
N GLN A 288 -7.79 2.76 -18.15
CA GLN A 288 -8.51 2.95 -16.90
C GLN A 288 -7.91 4.09 -16.06
N VAL A 289 -6.58 4.20 -15.99
CA VAL A 289 -5.90 5.29 -15.26
C VAL A 289 -6.14 6.64 -15.95
N GLU A 290 -6.01 6.72 -17.28
CA GLU A 290 -6.24 7.96 -18.04
C GLU A 290 -7.70 8.44 -17.97
N ALA A 291 -8.65 7.53 -17.71
CA ALA A 291 -10.05 7.89 -17.44
C ALA A 291 -10.27 8.53 -16.06
N GLN A 292 -9.28 8.49 -15.16
CA GLN A 292 -9.36 9.10 -13.84
C GLN A 292 -8.62 10.44 -13.81
N THR A 293 -9.26 11.47 -13.30
CA THR A 293 -8.60 12.77 -13.12
C THR A 293 -7.57 12.70 -12.02
N GLY A 294 -6.34 13.13 -12.30
CA GLY A 294 -5.27 13.27 -11.30
C GLY A 294 -4.53 11.96 -10.98
N LEU A 295 -4.75 10.89 -11.76
CA LEU A 295 -3.95 9.68 -11.71
C LEU A 295 -2.98 9.61 -12.89
N GLU A 296 -1.75 9.17 -12.61
CA GLU A 296 -0.76 8.80 -13.61
C GLU A 296 -0.19 7.42 -13.29
N ALA A 297 0.28 6.71 -14.31
CA ALA A 297 0.85 5.38 -14.15
C ALA A 297 2.17 5.21 -14.91
N VAL A 298 3.07 4.41 -14.31
CA VAL A 298 4.19 3.76 -14.98
C VAL A 298 4.07 2.27 -14.74
N LEU A 299 4.10 1.47 -15.79
CA LEU A 299 4.08 0.02 -15.65
C LEU A 299 5.27 -0.61 -16.41
N VAL A 300 5.78 -1.68 -15.86
CA VAL A 300 6.86 -2.48 -16.43
C VAL A 300 6.36 -3.91 -16.57
N THR A 301 6.50 -4.47 -17.77
CA THR A 301 6.12 -5.86 -18.03
C THR A 301 7.26 -6.81 -17.73
N GLN A 302 6.96 -8.11 -17.62
CA GLN A 302 7.97 -9.14 -17.35
C GLN A 302 8.96 -9.30 -18.52
N ASP A 303 8.58 -8.93 -19.74
CA ASP A 303 9.44 -8.86 -20.93
C ASP A 303 10.13 -7.49 -21.11
N GLN A 304 10.15 -6.65 -20.04
CA GLN A 304 10.93 -5.41 -19.91
C GLN A 304 10.41 -4.22 -20.71
N HIS A 305 9.20 -4.26 -21.26
CA HIS A 305 8.62 -3.07 -21.85
C HIS A 305 8.12 -2.11 -20.76
N ILE A 306 8.33 -0.82 -20.97
CA ILE A 306 7.90 0.25 -20.08
C ILE A 306 6.78 1.02 -20.78
N TYR A 307 5.66 1.16 -20.09
CA TYR A 307 4.52 1.95 -20.53
C TYR A 307 4.21 3.00 -19.47
N HIS A 308 3.66 4.12 -19.90
CA HIS A 308 3.22 5.18 -18.99
C HIS A 308 2.03 5.94 -19.58
N THR A 309 1.27 6.60 -18.75
CA THR A 309 0.19 7.49 -19.15
C THR A 309 0.73 8.74 -19.84
N SER A 310 -0.12 9.36 -20.67
CA SER A 310 0.25 10.51 -21.52
C SER A 310 0.60 11.78 -20.73
N GLY A 311 0.16 11.89 -19.46
CA GLY A 311 0.48 13.05 -18.59
C GLY A 311 1.90 13.04 -18.06
N LEU A 312 2.59 11.89 -18.05
CA LEU A 312 3.99 11.79 -17.65
C LEU A 312 4.89 12.16 -18.83
N LYS A 313 5.27 13.43 -18.91
CA LYS A 313 6.24 13.89 -19.92
C LYS A 313 7.62 13.33 -19.58
N ARG A 314 8.28 12.74 -20.58
CA ARG A 314 9.72 12.49 -20.54
C ARG A 314 10.41 13.77 -21.04
N ASP A 315 11.21 14.38 -20.17
CA ASP A 315 12.22 15.36 -20.64
C ASP A 315 13.43 14.60 -21.22
#